data_5be5c19325b13b8972e69690af586914
#
_entry.id   5be5c19325b13b8972e69690af586914
#
_cell.length_a   1.000
_cell.length_b   1.000
_cell.length_c   1.000
_cell.angle_alpha   90.00
_cell.angle_beta   90.00
_cell.angle_gamma   90.00
#
_symmetry.space_group_name_H-M   'P 1'
#
loop_
_entity.id
_entity.type
_entity.pdbx_description
1 polymer ?
#
loop_
_entity_poly.entity_id
_entity_poly.type
_entity_poly.pdbx_seq_one_letter_code
_entity_poly.pdbx_strand_id
1 'polypeptide(L)'
;MIGSSSGTRLVQWNERDAMLYAIGVGAGLGAPERELGFTTENNGAVPLRALPGFLTILAAGQRPPALQTLDAERFLHGEQSIELLRPLPASGQGYVCSTIESVLDKGAGAIIVIVATLCSDDAARTSIGRSRMSIFVRGAGGFGGPRGTAAIFALPERAPDKRITYHTRPEQALLYRLSGDRHRLHSDPEFAKAHGFNGPILHGLCTYGFACRALIEMACGGDPARLQMMDGRFRTPVYPGDTLTTEIWHEADVVFFQTLDGNGNAAIERGRAKISG
;
A
#
# COMPACT_ATOMS: atom_id res chain seq x y z
N MET A 1 -19.05 14.98 7.26
CA MET A 1 -18.17 13.84 6.97
C MET A 1 -16.71 14.28 6.90
N ILE A 2 -16.34 15.30 6.14
CA ILE A 2 -14.97 15.86 6.13
C ILE A 2 -14.58 16.31 7.53
N GLY A 3 -13.34 16.04 7.96
CA GLY A 3 -12.83 16.29 9.30
C GLY A 3 -13.24 15.26 10.36
N SER A 4 -14.11 14.29 10.04
CA SER A 4 -14.42 13.19 10.94
C SER A 4 -13.15 12.38 11.23
N SER A 5 -12.82 12.21 12.52
CA SER A 5 -11.61 11.53 13.00
C SER A 5 -11.96 10.26 13.75
N SER A 6 -11.13 9.25 13.63
CA SER A 6 -11.27 7.97 14.34
C SER A 6 -11.01 8.06 15.86
N GLY A 7 -10.50 9.19 16.33
CA GLY A 7 -9.78 9.24 17.60
C GLY A 7 -8.38 8.64 17.47
N THR A 8 -7.62 8.72 18.57
CA THR A 8 -6.25 8.24 18.63
C THR A 8 -6.19 6.82 19.18
N ARG A 9 -5.45 5.93 18.50
CA ARG A 9 -5.24 4.53 18.88
C ARG A 9 -3.75 4.25 19.08
N LEU A 10 -3.40 3.61 20.19
CA LEU A 10 -2.06 3.03 20.37
C LEU A 10 -1.90 1.85 19.40
N VAL A 11 -0.77 1.79 18.71
CA VAL A 11 -0.34 0.66 17.91
C VAL A 11 1.05 0.23 18.38
N GLN A 12 1.23 -1.07 18.50
CA GLN A 12 2.51 -1.70 18.86
C GLN A 12 2.85 -2.71 17.78
N TRP A 13 4.12 -2.82 17.45
CA TRP A 13 4.64 -3.80 16.49
C TRP A 13 6.02 -4.25 16.92
N ASN A 14 6.38 -5.44 16.51
CA ASN A 14 7.67 -6.04 16.81
C ASN A 14 8.33 -6.57 15.52
N GLU A 15 9.54 -7.06 15.63
CA GLU A 15 10.33 -7.59 14.52
C GLU A 15 9.59 -8.70 13.75
N ARG A 16 8.86 -9.57 14.45
CA ARG A 16 8.05 -10.61 13.80
C ARG A 16 6.98 -10.01 12.89
N ASP A 17 6.33 -8.92 13.30
CA ASP A 17 5.29 -8.27 12.51
C ASP A 17 5.89 -7.65 11.24
N ALA A 18 7.07 -7.02 11.35
CA ALA A 18 7.80 -6.46 10.22
C ALA A 18 8.25 -7.56 9.24
N MET A 19 8.80 -8.68 9.74
CA MET A 19 9.19 -9.84 8.93
C MET A 19 7.97 -10.52 8.29
N LEU A 20 6.87 -10.68 9.03
CA LEU A 20 5.63 -11.25 8.49
C LEU A 20 5.08 -10.42 7.33
N TYR A 21 5.08 -9.10 7.47
CA TYR A 21 4.73 -8.21 6.37
C TYR A 21 5.66 -8.38 5.18
N ALA A 22 6.98 -8.39 5.42
CA ALA A 22 7.97 -8.52 4.34
C ALA A 22 7.79 -9.82 3.55
N ILE A 23 7.62 -10.96 4.24
CA ILE A 23 7.33 -12.26 3.61
C ILE A 23 5.96 -12.22 2.92
N GLY A 24 4.98 -11.57 3.55
CA GLY A 24 3.63 -11.35 3.00
C GLY A 24 3.62 -10.60 1.67
N VAL A 25 4.61 -9.75 1.41
CA VAL A 25 4.81 -9.06 0.13
C VAL A 25 5.96 -9.66 -0.68
N GLY A 26 6.30 -10.93 -0.43
CA GLY A 26 7.19 -11.76 -1.22
C GLY A 26 8.68 -11.55 -0.99
N ALA A 27 9.11 -10.91 0.11
CA ALA A 27 10.54 -10.81 0.43
C ALA A 27 11.14 -12.21 0.62
N GLY A 28 12.35 -12.43 0.09
CA GLY A 28 13.06 -13.70 0.14
C GLY A 28 12.51 -14.80 -0.77
N LEU A 29 11.45 -14.54 -1.57
CA LEU A 29 10.89 -15.54 -2.47
C LEU A 29 11.85 -15.85 -3.62
N GLY A 30 12.27 -17.12 -3.73
CA GLY A 30 13.16 -17.61 -4.76
C GLY A 30 14.65 -17.29 -4.55
N ALA A 31 14.98 -16.34 -3.65
CA ALA A 31 16.35 -15.95 -3.31
C ALA A 31 16.40 -15.39 -1.88
N PRO A 32 16.23 -16.23 -0.87
CA PRO A 32 16.10 -15.78 0.53
C PRO A 32 17.31 -14.98 1.01
N GLU A 33 18.49 -15.25 0.49
CA GLU A 33 19.75 -14.59 0.83
C GLU A 33 19.82 -13.12 0.40
N ARG A 34 18.97 -12.68 -0.53
CA ARG A 34 19.02 -11.30 -1.05
C ARG A 34 18.37 -10.26 -0.15
N GLU A 35 17.43 -10.66 0.68
CA GLU A 35 16.59 -9.75 1.45
C GLU A 35 16.64 -10.04 2.96
N LEU A 36 17.77 -10.56 3.45
CA LEU A 36 17.96 -10.92 4.87
C LEU A 36 17.68 -9.76 5.82
N GLY A 37 17.96 -8.51 5.42
CA GLY A 37 17.64 -7.33 6.22
C GLY A 37 16.13 -7.06 6.40
N PHE A 38 15.24 -7.83 5.75
CA PHE A 38 13.78 -7.75 5.92
C PHE A 38 13.16 -9.05 6.43
N THR A 39 13.92 -10.16 6.42
CA THR A 39 13.37 -11.51 6.63
C THR A 39 13.95 -12.24 7.83
N THR A 40 15.02 -11.73 8.45
CA THR A 40 15.60 -12.31 9.66
C THR A 40 16.30 -11.26 10.53
N GLU A 41 16.13 -11.38 11.82
CA GLU A 41 16.84 -10.60 12.84
C GLU A 41 18.22 -11.20 13.17
N ASN A 42 18.50 -12.41 12.71
CA ASN A 42 19.73 -13.16 13.03
C ASN A 42 20.88 -12.94 12.03
N ASN A 43 20.77 -11.94 11.14
CA ASN A 43 21.83 -11.60 10.22
C ASN A 43 22.83 -10.61 10.87
N GLY A 44 23.98 -11.11 11.29
CA GLY A 44 25.02 -10.26 11.92
C GLY A 44 25.62 -9.18 11.01
N ALA A 45 25.43 -9.27 9.69
CA ALA A 45 25.97 -8.31 8.72
C ALA A 45 25.02 -7.14 8.42
N VAL A 46 23.71 -7.35 8.51
CA VAL A 46 22.70 -6.34 8.17
C VAL A 46 21.60 -6.35 9.24
N PRO A 47 21.36 -5.24 9.94
CA PRO A 47 20.30 -5.17 10.93
C PRO A 47 18.93 -5.33 10.23
N LEU A 48 17.96 -5.89 10.97
CA LEU A 48 16.58 -5.99 10.50
C LEU A 48 15.99 -4.59 10.30
N ARG A 49 15.33 -4.38 9.17
CA ARG A 49 14.68 -3.13 8.77
C ARG A 49 13.23 -3.40 8.37
N ALA A 50 12.36 -2.44 8.62
CA ALA A 50 11.00 -2.51 8.11
C ALA A 50 10.91 -2.00 6.67
N LEU A 51 10.09 -2.65 5.85
CA LEU A 51 9.72 -2.11 4.55
C LEU A 51 8.80 -0.89 4.72
N PRO A 52 8.99 0.21 3.97
CA PRO A 52 8.14 1.41 4.03
C PRO A 52 6.65 1.11 3.87
N GLY A 53 6.29 0.17 2.99
CA GLY A 53 4.92 -0.29 2.79
C GLY A 53 4.24 -0.85 4.05
N PHE A 54 5.00 -1.29 5.05
CA PHE A 54 4.47 -1.75 6.33
C PHE A 54 3.67 -0.65 7.07
N LEU A 55 3.95 0.61 6.78
CA LEU A 55 3.15 1.73 7.28
C LEU A 55 1.66 1.58 6.94
N THR A 56 1.30 0.97 5.81
CA THR A 56 -0.10 0.75 5.44
C THR A 56 -0.83 -0.17 6.43
N ILE A 57 -0.12 -1.12 7.02
CA ILE A 57 -0.65 -2.04 8.05
C ILE A 57 -0.76 -1.32 9.40
N LEU A 58 0.30 -0.63 9.82
CA LEU A 58 0.33 0.09 11.09
C LEU A 58 -0.72 1.21 11.14
N ALA A 59 -0.88 1.92 10.01
CA ALA A 59 -1.87 2.97 9.84
C ALA A 59 -3.29 2.46 9.60
N ALA A 60 -3.47 1.17 9.25
CA ALA A 60 -4.78 0.56 9.15
C ALA A 60 -5.45 0.48 10.53
N GLY A 61 -6.76 0.55 10.56
CA GLY A 61 -7.46 0.34 11.83
C GLY A 61 -8.81 1.01 11.93
N GLN A 62 -9.00 1.86 12.92
CA GLN A 62 -10.31 2.46 13.20
C GLN A 62 -10.74 3.36 12.05
N ARG A 63 -11.91 3.04 11.49
CA ARG A 63 -12.57 3.93 10.53
C ARG A 63 -13.15 5.14 11.26
N PRO A 64 -13.01 6.36 10.71
CA PRO A 64 -13.76 7.50 11.21
C PRO A 64 -15.25 7.19 11.35
N PRO A 65 -15.94 7.65 12.40
CA PRO A 65 -17.35 7.30 12.67
C PRO A 65 -18.29 7.54 11.48
N ALA A 66 -18.02 8.59 10.69
CA ALA A 66 -18.81 8.89 9.50
C ALA A 66 -18.75 7.79 8.40
N LEU A 67 -17.78 6.86 8.45
CA LEU A 67 -17.69 5.72 7.51
C LEU A 67 -18.34 4.46 8.08
N GLN A 68 -18.61 4.40 9.36
CA GLN A 68 -19.19 3.20 9.99
C GLN A 68 -20.65 2.99 9.58
N THR A 69 -21.33 4.05 9.13
CA THR A 69 -22.71 4.00 8.63
C THR A 69 -22.81 3.55 7.18
N LEU A 70 -21.70 3.45 6.47
CA LEU A 70 -21.65 3.02 5.08
C LEU A 70 -21.36 1.53 4.98
N ASP A 71 -22.04 0.88 4.05
CA ASP A 71 -21.83 -0.52 3.74
C ASP A 71 -20.41 -0.74 3.15
N ALA A 72 -19.61 -1.52 3.86
CA ALA A 72 -18.21 -1.79 3.49
C ALA A 72 -18.08 -2.61 2.19
N GLU A 73 -19.09 -3.40 1.81
CA GLU A 73 -19.06 -4.18 0.56
C GLU A 73 -19.12 -3.28 -0.68
N ARG A 74 -19.54 -2.03 -0.51
CA ARG A 74 -19.55 -1.01 -1.58
C ARG A 74 -18.22 -0.30 -1.76
N PHE A 75 -17.24 -0.57 -0.90
CA PHE A 75 -15.94 0.10 -0.92
C PHE A 75 -15.00 -0.57 -1.91
N LEU A 76 -14.40 0.25 -2.74
CA LEU A 76 -13.30 -0.15 -3.63
C LEU A 76 -12.08 0.71 -3.30
N HIS A 77 -10.99 0.08 -2.92
CA HIS A 77 -9.72 0.78 -2.69
C HIS A 77 -9.15 1.21 -4.04
N GLY A 78 -9.17 2.50 -4.31
CA GLY A 78 -8.76 3.07 -5.61
C GLY A 78 -7.31 3.50 -5.64
N GLU A 79 -6.84 4.21 -4.62
CA GLU A 79 -5.48 4.77 -4.58
C GLU A 79 -4.88 4.65 -3.19
N GLN A 80 -3.56 4.44 -3.16
CA GLN A 80 -2.75 4.39 -1.94
C GLN A 80 -1.54 5.30 -2.08
N SER A 81 -1.26 6.06 -1.03
CA SER A 81 -0.01 6.78 -0.86
C SER A 81 0.54 6.55 0.54
N ILE A 82 1.86 6.47 0.63
CA ILE A 82 2.61 6.57 1.90
C ILE A 82 3.61 7.70 1.80
N GLU A 83 3.80 8.40 2.92
CA GLU A 83 4.84 9.39 3.12
C GLU A 83 5.57 9.05 4.43
N LEU A 84 6.88 8.87 4.36
CA LEU A 84 7.73 8.64 5.53
C LEU A 84 8.56 9.88 5.81
N LEU A 85 8.37 10.46 6.99
CA LEU A 85 9.11 11.62 7.48
C LEU A 85 10.40 11.19 8.18
N ARG A 86 10.51 9.93 8.54
CA ARG A 86 11.70 9.24 9.05
C ARG A 86 11.60 7.73 8.77
N PRO A 87 12.72 7.00 8.78
CA PRO A 87 12.70 5.55 8.59
C PRO A 87 11.75 4.86 9.59
N LEU A 88 10.99 3.88 9.10
CA LEU A 88 10.11 3.09 9.93
C LEU A 88 10.94 2.03 10.68
N PRO A 89 10.93 2.00 12.03
CA PRO A 89 11.66 0.98 12.78
C PRO A 89 11.00 -0.40 12.65
N ALA A 90 11.82 -1.46 12.72
CA ALA A 90 11.34 -2.85 12.66
C ALA A 90 10.49 -3.24 13.87
N SER A 91 10.67 -2.56 15.02
CA SER A 91 9.83 -2.71 16.22
C SER A 91 9.60 -1.36 16.87
N GLY A 92 8.48 -1.22 17.57
CA GLY A 92 8.16 0.03 18.25
C GLY A 92 6.71 0.13 18.68
N GLN A 93 6.37 1.32 19.12
CA GLN A 93 4.99 1.71 19.40
C GLN A 93 4.75 3.16 18.99
N GLY A 94 3.49 3.49 18.79
CA GLY A 94 3.10 4.83 18.40
C GLY A 94 1.59 5.00 18.42
N TYR A 95 1.15 6.15 17.97
CA TYR A 95 -0.26 6.50 17.94
C TYR A 95 -0.72 6.77 16.53
N VAL A 96 -1.87 6.22 16.17
CA VAL A 96 -2.51 6.40 14.86
C VAL A 96 -3.82 7.13 15.04
N CYS A 97 -4.05 8.11 14.18
CA CYS A 97 -5.33 8.80 14.02
C CYS A 97 -5.67 8.88 12.54
N SER A 98 -6.88 8.49 12.16
CA SER A 98 -7.39 8.57 10.80
C SER A 98 -8.44 9.65 10.67
N THR A 99 -8.32 10.48 9.62
CA THR A 99 -9.25 11.60 9.36
C THR A 99 -9.72 11.58 7.93
N ILE A 100 -10.99 11.86 7.69
CA ILE A 100 -11.52 12.10 6.34
C ILE A 100 -11.05 13.46 5.85
N GLU A 101 -10.15 13.43 4.86
CA GLU A 101 -9.58 14.64 4.25
C GLU A 101 -10.53 15.27 3.25
N SER A 102 -11.15 14.47 2.39
CA SER A 102 -12.07 14.95 1.36
C SER A 102 -13.12 13.92 0.97
N VAL A 103 -14.22 14.43 0.41
CA VAL A 103 -15.31 13.64 -0.17
C VAL A 103 -15.67 14.27 -1.51
N LEU A 104 -15.52 13.50 -2.60
CA LEU A 104 -15.72 13.95 -3.96
C LEU A 104 -16.91 13.23 -4.59
N ASP A 105 -17.81 14.00 -5.20
CA ASP A 105 -18.95 13.47 -5.95
C ASP A 105 -18.53 13.03 -7.36
N LYS A 106 -18.72 11.75 -7.66
CA LYS A 106 -18.42 11.19 -9.01
C LYS A 106 -19.68 10.78 -9.76
N GLY A 107 -20.85 11.26 -9.33
CA GLY A 107 -22.12 10.91 -9.94
C GLY A 107 -22.58 9.50 -9.55
N ALA A 108 -22.00 8.44 -10.10
CA ALA A 108 -22.34 7.05 -9.79
C ALA A 108 -21.83 6.59 -8.40
N GLY A 109 -20.93 7.35 -7.77
CA GLY A 109 -20.36 7.03 -6.46
C GLY A 109 -19.65 8.24 -5.88
N ALA A 110 -19.06 8.06 -4.69
CA ALA A 110 -18.22 9.05 -4.03
C ALA A 110 -16.79 8.54 -3.90
N ILE A 111 -15.80 9.42 -4.03
CA ILE A 111 -14.44 9.13 -3.57
C ILE A 111 -14.29 9.77 -2.20
N ILE A 112 -13.94 8.95 -1.21
CA ILE A 112 -13.60 9.39 0.14
C ILE A 112 -12.11 9.20 0.33
N VAL A 113 -11.43 10.29 0.69
CA VAL A 113 -9.99 10.28 0.97
C VAL A 113 -9.79 10.28 2.47
N ILE A 114 -9.02 9.32 2.94
CA ILE A 114 -8.70 9.12 4.35
C ILE A 114 -7.20 9.24 4.52
N VAL A 115 -6.77 10.04 5.49
CA VAL A 115 -5.37 10.15 5.90
C VAL A 115 -5.23 9.59 7.30
N ALA A 116 -4.36 8.62 7.46
CA ALA A 116 -3.95 8.07 8.74
C ALA A 116 -2.52 8.51 9.04
N THR A 117 -2.29 9.14 10.18
CA THR A 117 -0.96 9.59 10.61
C THR A 117 -0.50 8.71 11.75
N LEU A 118 0.70 8.14 11.61
CA LEU A 118 1.44 7.45 12.68
C LEU A 118 2.40 8.44 13.32
N CYS A 119 2.25 8.65 14.62
CA CYS A 119 3.13 9.47 15.45
C CYS A 119 3.92 8.60 16.43
N SER A 120 5.07 9.11 16.88
CA SER A 120 5.85 8.48 17.95
C SER A 120 5.08 8.44 19.26
N ASP A 121 5.57 7.61 20.18
CA ASP A 121 5.03 7.46 21.53
C ASP A 121 5.58 8.51 22.52
N ASP A 122 6.60 9.27 22.13
CA ASP A 122 7.16 10.32 22.96
C ASP A 122 6.18 11.49 23.22
N ALA A 123 6.51 12.33 24.18
CA ALA A 123 5.69 13.47 24.56
C ALA A 123 5.44 14.48 23.41
N ALA A 124 6.37 14.54 22.45
CA ALA A 124 6.26 15.43 21.29
C ALA A 124 5.29 14.91 20.22
N ARG A 125 4.92 13.60 20.27
CA ARG A 125 4.05 12.98 19.25
C ARG A 125 4.49 13.30 17.82
N THR A 126 5.81 13.20 17.56
CA THR A 126 6.37 13.54 16.27
C THR A 126 5.88 12.57 15.19
N SER A 127 5.42 13.09 14.07
CA SER A 127 4.94 12.25 12.96
C SER A 127 6.07 11.37 12.40
N ILE A 128 5.80 10.07 12.30
CA ILE A 128 6.67 9.08 11.66
C ILE A 128 6.35 9.01 10.18
N GLY A 129 5.05 8.98 9.85
CA GLY A 129 4.60 8.90 8.47
C GLY A 129 3.09 9.00 8.35
N ARG A 130 2.65 9.07 7.10
CA ARG A 130 1.25 9.17 6.72
C ARG A 130 0.89 8.12 5.70
N SER A 131 -0.26 7.50 5.85
CA SER A 131 -0.90 6.65 4.86
C SER A 131 -2.16 7.33 4.38
N ARG A 132 -2.27 7.58 3.08
CA ARG A 132 -3.42 8.23 2.47
C ARG A 132 -4.05 7.25 1.48
N MET A 133 -5.32 6.94 1.67
CA MET A 133 -6.07 6.08 0.78
C MET A 133 -7.27 6.80 0.19
N SER A 134 -7.59 6.48 -1.06
CA SER A 134 -8.84 6.88 -1.71
C SER A 134 -9.72 5.66 -1.87
N ILE A 135 -10.92 5.69 -1.29
CA ILE A 135 -11.93 4.64 -1.47
C ILE A 135 -13.06 5.17 -2.36
N PHE A 136 -13.42 4.38 -3.37
CA PHE A 136 -14.63 4.63 -4.15
C PHE A 136 -15.80 3.89 -3.53
N VAL A 137 -16.85 4.62 -3.17
CA VAL A 137 -18.09 4.07 -2.59
C VAL A 137 -19.16 4.06 -3.65
N ARG A 138 -19.51 2.88 -4.15
CA ARG A 138 -20.52 2.70 -5.19
C ARG A 138 -21.89 3.21 -4.74
N GLY A 139 -22.58 3.98 -5.60
CA GLY A 139 -23.93 4.48 -5.35
C GLY A 139 -24.03 5.54 -4.25
N ALA A 140 -22.89 6.10 -3.77
CA ALA A 140 -22.86 7.17 -2.79
C ALA A 140 -22.64 8.57 -3.41
N GLY A 141 -22.78 8.69 -4.73
CA GLY A 141 -22.64 9.95 -5.46
C GLY A 141 -23.99 10.67 -5.66
N GLY A 142 -23.96 11.76 -6.43
CA GLY A 142 -25.17 12.55 -6.75
C GLY A 142 -25.59 13.51 -5.66
N PHE A 143 -24.70 13.79 -4.68
CA PHE A 143 -25.02 14.72 -3.57
C PHE A 143 -24.64 16.20 -3.87
N GLY A 144 -24.14 16.49 -5.10
CA GLY A 144 -23.81 17.86 -5.51
C GLY A 144 -22.52 18.42 -4.92
N GLY A 145 -21.65 17.56 -4.39
CA GLY A 145 -20.36 17.96 -3.83
C GLY A 145 -19.29 18.23 -4.90
N PRO A 146 -18.06 18.63 -4.46
CA PRO A 146 -16.96 18.89 -5.37
C PRO A 146 -16.59 17.61 -6.15
N ARG A 147 -16.33 17.76 -7.45
CA ARG A 147 -15.90 16.63 -8.29
C ARG A 147 -14.41 16.33 -8.18
N GLY A 148 -13.62 17.29 -7.68
CA GLY A 148 -12.17 17.23 -7.69
C GLY A 148 -11.60 17.35 -9.12
N THR A 149 -10.36 17.79 -9.20
CA THR A 149 -9.60 17.83 -10.46
C THR A 149 -8.77 16.57 -10.59
N ALA A 150 -8.80 15.93 -11.76
CA ALA A 150 -7.85 14.86 -12.05
C ALA A 150 -6.47 15.50 -12.25
N ALA A 151 -5.50 15.10 -11.45
CA ALA A 151 -4.11 15.47 -11.71
C ALA A 151 -3.70 14.91 -13.08
N ILE A 152 -3.06 15.75 -13.89
CA ILE A 152 -2.44 15.29 -15.14
C ILE A 152 -1.31 14.35 -14.75
N PHE A 153 -1.36 13.13 -15.26
CA PHE A 153 -0.32 12.13 -15.07
C PHE A 153 -0.05 11.48 -16.44
N ALA A 154 1.19 11.46 -16.82
CA ALA A 154 1.66 10.69 -17.96
C ALA A 154 2.97 10.01 -17.57
N LEU A 155 3.11 8.74 -17.93
CA LEU A 155 4.40 8.08 -17.90
C LEU A 155 5.29 8.69 -19.00
N PRO A 156 6.62 8.71 -18.81
CA PRO A 156 7.54 9.08 -19.88
C PRO A 156 7.32 8.19 -21.13
N GLU A 157 7.31 8.79 -22.31
CA GLU A 157 7.09 8.07 -23.59
C GLU A 157 8.26 7.16 -23.99
N ARG A 158 9.39 7.24 -23.28
CA ARG A 158 10.57 6.40 -23.48
C ARG A 158 10.46 5.05 -22.76
N ALA A 159 11.30 4.09 -23.14
CA ALA A 159 11.40 2.83 -22.42
C ALA A 159 11.73 3.05 -20.93
N PRO A 160 11.29 2.16 -20.02
CA PRO A 160 11.66 2.24 -18.61
C PRO A 160 13.18 2.09 -18.43
N ASP A 161 13.73 2.83 -17.48
CA ASP A 161 15.16 2.76 -17.15
C ASP A 161 15.50 1.43 -16.47
N LYS A 162 14.56 0.91 -15.69
CA LYS A 162 14.71 -0.36 -14.98
C LYS A 162 13.41 -1.14 -14.98
N ARG A 163 13.54 -2.46 -14.93
CA ARG A 163 12.41 -3.38 -14.85
C ARG A 163 12.79 -4.54 -13.93
N ILE A 164 11.88 -4.95 -13.07
CA ILE A 164 12.03 -6.14 -12.24
C ILE A 164 10.73 -6.94 -12.21
N THR A 165 10.84 -8.26 -12.28
CA THR A 165 9.70 -9.17 -12.21
C THR A 165 9.81 -10.04 -10.97
N TYR A 166 8.72 -10.06 -10.19
CA TYR A 166 8.54 -10.96 -9.07
C TYR A 166 7.43 -11.96 -9.37
N HIS A 167 7.58 -13.17 -8.87
CA HIS A 167 6.50 -14.16 -8.85
C HIS A 167 5.76 -14.06 -7.53
N THR A 168 4.44 -14.11 -7.56
CA THR A 168 3.65 -14.28 -6.33
C THR A 168 3.45 -15.77 -6.06
N ARG A 169 3.31 -16.16 -4.78
CA ARG A 169 2.97 -17.54 -4.42
C ARG A 169 1.48 -17.81 -4.68
N PRO A 170 1.07 -19.03 -4.99
CA PRO A 170 -0.36 -19.40 -5.03
C PRO A 170 -1.08 -19.08 -3.71
N GLU A 171 -0.38 -19.17 -2.58
CA GLU A 171 -0.88 -18.84 -1.24
C GLU A 171 -0.55 -17.41 -0.78
N GLN A 172 -0.09 -16.52 -1.67
CA GLN A 172 0.37 -15.18 -1.29
C GLN A 172 -0.69 -14.36 -0.55
N ALA A 173 -1.95 -14.44 -0.97
CA ALA A 173 -3.04 -13.75 -0.30
C ALA A 173 -3.28 -14.30 1.12
N LEU A 174 -3.08 -15.60 1.33
CA LEU A 174 -3.21 -16.24 2.65
C LEU A 174 -2.08 -15.83 3.59
N LEU A 175 -0.88 -15.60 3.08
CA LEU A 175 0.24 -15.05 3.85
C LEU A 175 0.00 -13.58 4.19
N TYR A 176 -0.30 -12.76 3.19
CA TYR A 176 -0.46 -11.32 3.39
C TYR A 176 -1.58 -10.98 4.37
N ARG A 177 -2.72 -11.70 4.32
CA ARG A 177 -3.85 -11.45 5.25
C ARG A 177 -3.49 -11.61 6.74
N LEU A 178 -2.40 -12.31 7.06
CA LEU A 178 -1.91 -12.46 8.42
C LEU A 178 -1.37 -11.14 8.99
N SER A 179 -0.99 -10.19 8.13
CA SER A 179 -0.59 -8.84 8.53
C SER A 179 -1.77 -7.95 8.94
N GLY A 180 -3.05 -8.39 8.75
CA GLY A 180 -4.21 -7.66 9.29
C GLY A 180 -5.45 -7.64 8.41
N ASP A 181 -5.32 -7.55 7.09
CA ASP A 181 -6.49 -7.52 6.19
C ASP A 181 -7.04 -8.92 5.94
N ARG A 182 -8.15 -9.24 6.62
CA ARG A 182 -8.81 -10.54 6.55
C ARG A 182 -10.08 -10.56 5.71
N HIS A 183 -10.24 -9.63 4.79
CA HIS A 183 -11.44 -9.57 3.95
C HIS A 183 -11.60 -10.84 3.11
N ARG A 184 -12.84 -11.37 3.05
CA ARG A 184 -13.17 -12.66 2.41
C ARG A 184 -12.85 -12.71 0.93
N LEU A 185 -12.82 -11.57 0.23
CA LEU A 185 -12.50 -11.47 -1.19
C LEU A 185 -11.13 -12.07 -1.54
N HIS A 186 -10.24 -12.14 -0.57
CA HIS A 186 -8.86 -12.60 -0.74
C HIS A 186 -8.62 -14.04 -0.27
N SER A 187 -9.68 -14.73 0.23
CA SER A 187 -9.52 -16.08 0.81
C SER A 187 -10.70 -17.02 0.60
N ASP A 188 -11.87 -16.51 0.22
CA ASP A 188 -13.09 -17.30 0.08
C ASP A 188 -13.50 -17.35 -1.39
N PRO A 189 -13.37 -18.52 -2.07
CA PRO A 189 -13.69 -18.66 -3.50
C PRO A 189 -15.13 -18.35 -3.84
N GLU A 190 -16.08 -18.75 -2.98
CA GLU A 190 -17.50 -18.53 -3.25
C GLU A 190 -17.86 -17.05 -3.10
N PHE A 191 -17.29 -16.40 -2.09
CA PHE A 191 -17.43 -14.95 -1.91
C PHE A 191 -16.85 -14.18 -3.10
N ALA A 192 -15.65 -14.55 -3.56
CA ALA A 192 -15.01 -13.91 -4.72
C ALA A 192 -15.85 -14.06 -5.99
N LYS A 193 -16.38 -15.27 -6.27
CA LYS A 193 -17.27 -15.53 -7.42
C LYS A 193 -18.55 -14.71 -7.36
N ALA A 194 -19.18 -14.62 -6.18
CA ALA A 194 -20.39 -13.81 -5.98
C ALA A 194 -20.15 -12.32 -6.26
N HIS A 195 -18.88 -11.86 -6.18
CA HIS A 195 -18.48 -10.48 -6.48
C HIS A 195 -17.88 -10.29 -7.89
N GLY A 196 -18.01 -11.31 -8.77
CA GLY A 196 -17.63 -11.22 -10.18
C GLY A 196 -16.17 -11.53 -10.49
N PHE A 197 -15.46 -12.20 -9.57
CA PHE A 197 -14.09 -12.66 -9.77
C PHE A 197 -14.03 -14.18 -10.03
N ASN A 198 -13.02 -14.65 -10.75
CA ASN A 198 -12.85 -16.08 -11.02
C ASN A 198 -12.40 -16.89 -9.79
N GLY A 199 -11.98 -16.21 -8.73
CA GLY A 199 -11.50 -16.77 -7.46
C GLY A 199 -10.95 -15.67 -6.57
N PRO A 200 -10.41 -16.02 -5.39
CA PRO A 200 -9.79 -15.03 -4.50
C PRO A 200 -8.70 -14.23 -5.22
N ILE A 201 -8.77 -12.92 -5.12
CA ILE A 201 -7.77 -12.01 -5.70
C ILE A 201 -6.70 -11.65 -4.67
N LEU A 202 -5.52 -11.25 -5.13
CA LEU A 202 -4.49 -10.70 -4.28
C LEU A 202 -4.95 -9.35 -3.70
N HIS A 203 -4.58 -9.04 -2.47
CA HIS A 203 -4.84 -7.72 -1.89
C HIS A 203 -4.15 -6.63 -2.72
N GLY A 204 -4.84 -5.54 -3.00
CA GLY A 204 -4.23 -4.40 -3.67
C GLY A 204 -2.99 -3.88 -2.92
N LEU A 205 -3.06 -3.83 -1.58
CA LEU A 205 -1.93 -3.44 -0.74
C LEU A 205 -0.78 -4.47 -0.73
N CYS A 206 -1.04 -5.74 -1.02
CA CYS A 206 0.03 -6.72 -1.26
C CYS A 206 0.77 -6.39 -2.56
N THR A 207 0.05 -6.15 -3.66
CA THR A 207 0.63 -5.70 -4.95
C THR A 207 1.42 -4.39 -4.76
N TYR A 208 0.91 -3.46 -3.96
CA TYR A 208 1.60 -2.23 -3.60
C TYR A 208 2.89 -2.49 -2.82
N GLY A 209 2.90 -3.49 -1.93
CA GLY A 209 4.09 -3.92 -1.21
C GLY A 209 5.16 -4.55 -2.11
N PHE A 210 4.76 -5.34 -3.12
CA PHE A 210 5.67 -5.83 -4.16
C PHE A 210 6.30 -4.67 -4.95
N ALA A 211 5.50 -3.68 -5.36
CA ALA A 211 6.01 -2.49 -6.04
C ALA A 211 6.94 -1.67 -5.13
N CYS A 212 6.65 -1.57 -3.84
CA CYS A 212 7.53 -0.93 -2.85
C CYS A 212 8.91 -1.63 -2.79
N ARG A 213 8.95 -2.97 -2.76
CA ARG A 213 10.22 -3.73 -2.81
C ARG A 213 10.98 -3.46 -4.11
N ALA A 214 10.27 -3.44 -5.24
CA ALA A 214 10.87 -3.13 -6.53
C ALA A 214 11.55 -1.75 -6.54
N LEU A 215 10.90 -0.74 -5.97
CA LEU A 215 11.47 0.61 -5.83
C LEU A 215 12.69 0.61 -4.91
N ILE A 216 12.65 -0.13 -3.79
CA ILE A 216 13.79 -0.22 -2.87
C ILE A 216 14.98 -0.86 -3.58
N GLU A 217 14.79 -1.97 -4.28
CA GLU A 217 15.86 -2.67 -4.99
C GLU A 217 16.40 -1.85 -6.15
N MET A 218 15.53 -1.32 -7.01
CA MET A 218 15.92 -0.71 -8.28
C MET A 218 16.23 0.80 -8.17
N ALA A 219 15.59 1.52 -7.27
CA ALA A 219 15.71 2.97 -7.21
C ALA A 219 16.40 3.47 -5.93
N CYS A 220 16.26 2.76 -4.80
CA CYS A 220 16.86 3.16 -3.53
C CYS A 220 18.22 2.48 -3.25
N GLY A 221 18.74 1.63 -4.13
CA GLY A 221 19.99 0.90 -3.91
C GLY A 221 19.91 -0.11 -2.76
N GLY A 222 18.72 -0.66 -2.47
CA GLY A 222 18.47 -1.61 -1.39
C GLY A 222 18.25 -0.96 0.00
N ASP A 223 18.29 0.37 0.10
CA ASP A 223 18.07 1.07 1.35
C ASP A 223 16.62 1.59 1.47
N PRO A 224 15.78 0.99 2.35
CA PRO A 224 14.40 1.42 2.53
C PRO A 224 14.26 2.82 3.13
N ALA A 225 15.28 3.34 3.82
CA ALA A 225 15.26 4.68 4.41
C ALA A 225 15.24 5.79 3.34
N ARG A 226 15.66 5.49 2.12
CA ARG A 226 15.66 6.43 1.00
C ARG A 226 14.28 6.64 0.38
N LEU A 227 13.33 5.71 0.55
CA LEU A 227 11.97 5.85 0.01
C LEU A 227 11.15 6.77 0.93
N GLN A 228 11.01 8.03 0.55
CA GLN A 228 10.28 9.04 1.32
C GLN A 228 8.78 9.05 1.02
N MET A 229 8.40 8.78 -0.22
CA MET A 229 7.00 8.77 -0.64
C MET A 229 6.81 7.74 -1.77
N MET A 230 5.68 7.10 -1.76
CA MET A 230 5.20 6.27 -2.85
C MET A 230 3.70 6.44 -2.98
N ASP A 231 3.20 6.72 -4.17
CA ASP A 231 1.78 6.71 -4.49
C ASP A 231 1.49 5.85 -5.73
N GLY A 232 0.27 5.34 -5.83
CA GLY A 232 -0.17 4.55 -6.97
C GLY A 232 -1.68 4.30 -6.95
N ARG A 233 -2.22 4.03 -8.13
CA ARG A 233 -3.64 3.73 -8.35
C ARG A 233 -3.82 2.28 -8.73
N PHE A 234 -4.71 1.58 -8.04
CA PHE A 234 -5.09 0.22 -8.37
C PHE A 234 -5.98 0.20 -9.61
N ARG A 235 -5.69 -0.71 -10.54
CA ARG A 235 -6.40 -0.78 -11.82
C ARG A 235 -6.97 -2.15 -12.10
N THR A 236 -6.12 -3.16 -12.26
CA THR A 236 -6.52 -4.53 -12.59
C THR A 236 -6.30 -5.43 -11.37
N PRO A 237 -7.24 -6.31 -11.02
CA PRO A 237 -7.04 -7.29 -9.98
C PRO A 237 -5.94 -8.30 -10.37
N VAL A 238 -5.13 -8.69 -9.40
CA VAL A 238 -4.07 -9.70 -9.55
C VAL A 238 -4.54 -10.99 -8.87
N TYR A 239 -4.24 -12.13 -9.46
CA TYR A 239 -4.50 -13.43 -8.83
C TYR A 239 -3.24 -13.98 -8.16
N PRO A 240 -3.36 -14.64 -6.98
CA PRO A 240 -2.23 -15.33 -6.38
C PRO A 240 -1.63 -16.36 -7.35
N GLY A 241 -0.29 -16.41 -7.42
CA GLY A 241 0.44 -17.23 -8.39
C GLY A 241 0.87 -16.48 -9.66
N ASP A 242 0.32 -15.29 -9.90
CA ASP A 242 0.68 -14.45 -11.05
C ASP A 242 2.04 -13.76 -10.86
N THR A 243 2.57 -13.22 -11.94
CA THR A 243 3.78 -12.39 -11.93
C THR A 243 3.44 -10.92 -11.81
N LEU A 244 4.34 -10.16 -11.20
CA LEU A 244 4.27 -8.70 -11.09
C LEU A 244 5.55 -8.10 -11.64
N THR A 245 5.45 -7.37 -12.74
CA THR A 245 6.57 -6.65 -13.35
C THR A 245 6.46 -5.16 -13.04
N THR A 246 7.40 -4.62 -12.28
CA THR A 246 7.47 -3.18 -12.02
C THR A 246 8.46 -2.54 -12.96
N GLU A 247 7.98 -1.55 -13.70
CA GLU A 247 8.73 -0.70 -14.62
C GLU A 247 8.96 0.66 -13.97
N ILE A 248 10.18 1.20 -14.11
CA ILE A 248 10.63 2.39 -13.37
C ILE A 248 11.30 3.36 -14.34
N TRP A 249 10.93 4.65 -14.23
CA TRP A 249 11.52 5.79 -14.94
C TRP A 249 12.06 6.79 -13.92
N HIS A 250 13.33 7.16 -14.04
CA HIS A 250 13.94 8.20 -13.23
C HIS A 250 13.81 9.54 -13.96
N GLU A 251 13.13 10.48 -13.32
CA GLU A 251 13.09 11.89 -13.73
C GLU A 251 13.69 12.72 -12.58
N ALA A 252 14.20 13.90 -12.85
CA ALA A 252 15.04 14.69 -11.93
C ALA A 252 14.72 14.51 -10.42
N ASP A 253 13.50 14.84 -10.00
CA ASP A 253 13.09 14.81 -8.59
C ASP A 253 12.05 13.73 -8.26
N VAL A 254 11.60 12.96 -9.26
CA VAL A 254 10.51 12.00 -9.14
C VAL A 254 10.85 10.71 -9.88
N VAL A 255 10.58 9.60 -9.25
CA VAL A 255 10.59 8.29 -9.90
C VAL A 255 9.16 7.93 -10.28
N PHE A 256 8.89 7.73 -11.57
CA PHE A 256 7.63 7.20 -12.05
C PHE A 256 7.71 5.68 -12.11
N PHE A 257 6.60 5.02 -11.86
CA PHE A 257 6.52 3.56 -12.00
C PHE A 257 5.10 3.10 -12.39
N GLN A 258 5.05 1.89 -12.92
CA GLN A 258 3.83 1.09 -13.03
C GLN A 258 4.15 -0.36 -12.66
N THR A 259 3.14 -1.12 -12.26
CA THR A 259 3.28 -2.55 -12.02
C THR A 259 2.28 -3.28 -12.88
N LEU A 260 2.78 -4.20 -13.70
CA LEU A 260 1.99 -5.00 -14.64
C LEU A 260 1.76 -6.40 -14.07
N ASP A 261 0.61 -7.00 -14.37
CA ASP A 261 0.31 -8.41 -14.14
C ASP A 261 1.00 -9.31 -15.18
N GLY A 262 0.84 -10.62 -15.07
CA GLY A 262 1.44 -11.59 -16.01
C GLY A 262 0.92 -11.49 -17.45
N ASN A 263 -0.18 -10.79 -17.67
CA ASN A 263 -0.75 -10.54 -19.00
C ASN A 263 -0.35 -9.17 -19.56
N GLY A 264 0.45 -8.40 -18.83
CA GLY A 264 0.86 -7.05 -19.22
C GLY A 264 -0.16 -5.95 -18.92
N ASN A 265 -1.24 -6.23 -18.16
CA ASN A 265 -2.17 -5.21 -17.75
C ASN A 265 -1.66 -4.48 -16.52
N ALA A 266 -1.91 -3.18 -16.43
CA ALA A 266 -1.51 -2.41 -15.26
C ALA A 266 -2.32 -2.84 -14.02
N ALA A 267 -1.66 -3.44 -13.03
CA ALA A 267 -2.19 -3.68 -11.71
C ALA A 267 -2.09 -2.42 -10.85
N ILE A 268 -0.97 -1.68 -10.98
CA ILE A 268 -0.79 -0.33 -10.43
C ILE A 268 -0.41 0.60 -11.58
N GLU A 269 -1.18 1.67 -11.73
CA GLU A 269 -0.92 2.76 -12.65
C GLU A 269 -0.64 4.06 -11.88
N ARG A 270 -0.15 5.10 -12.57
CA ARG A 270 0.11 6.44 -12.01
C ARG A 270 1.05 6.43 -10.82
N GLY A 271 1.97 5.47 -10.81
CA GLY A 271 2.92 5.34 -9.73
C GLY A 271 3.94 6.48 -9.72
N ARG A 272 4.15 7.08 -8.55
CA ARG A 272 5.22 8.06 -8.29
C ARG A 272 5.90 7.72 -6.97
N ALA A 273 7.19 7.95 -6.93
CA ALA A 273 7.96 7.83 -5.70
C ALA A 273 8.93 9.01 -5.56
N LYS A 274 9.18 9.43 -4.31
CA LYS A 274 10.22 10.38 -3.94
C LYS A 274 11.29 9.64 -3.17
N ILE A 275 12.54 9.82 -3.63
CA ILE A 275 13.70 9.11 -3.09
C ILE A 275 14.70 10.16 -2.65
N SER A 276 15.20 10.02 -1.42
CA SER A 276 16.31 10.89 -0.94
C SER A 276 17.60 10.52 -1.67
N GLY A 277 18.43 11.53 -1.90
CA GLY A 277 19.76 11.41 -2.47
C GLY A 277 20.72 10.58 -1.63
#